data_ea13d4f5c8e115b4cfb670b395484491
#
_entry.id   ea13d4f5c8e115b4cfb670b395484491
#
_cell.length_a   1.000
_cell.length_b   1.000
_cell.length_c   1.000
_cell.angle_alpha   90.00
_cell.angle_beta   90.00
_cell.angle_gamma   90.00
#
_symmetry.space_group_name_H-M   'P 1'
#
loop_
_entity.id
_entity.type
_entity.pdbx_description
1 polymer ?
#
loop_
_entity_poly.entity_id
_entity_poly.type
_entity_poly.pdbx_seq_one_letter_code
_entity_poly.pdbx_strand_id
1 'polypeptide(L)'
;MIPSWKSSVPQLELYRSKLLGVDDGMSPHPAVRLRAYDNILMKNVKVILLGWNPNKDRKKATGYAFEISEGYNKTPELVTLHNMLVDDLRCKMPVRNNLQPWVEQGVLPITRNIQTYYSTRGLYDSQESHTIMHRILRNLDTSYRAFVFFGASASKLSVCIDRGLKIVLPYPT
;
A
#
# COMPACT_ATOMS: atom_id res chain seq x y z
N MET A 1 8.08 -14.10 0.81
CA MET A 1 7.27 -13.40 1.84
C MET A 1 7.84 -13.68 3.21
N ILE A 2 7.83 -12.67 4.07
CA ILE A 2 8.29 -12.81 5.45
C ILE A 2 7.36 -13.76 6.21
N PRO A 3 7.87 -14.73 7.02
CA PRO A 3 7.05 -15.73 7.70
C PRO A 3 5.88 -15.18 8.51
N SER A 4 6.03 -13.99 9.11
CA SER A 4 4.97 -13.37 9.92
C SER A 4 3.68 -13.04 9.14
N TRP A 5 3.78 -12.74 7.87
CA TRP A 5 2.61 -12.53 7.01
C TRP A 5 1.97 -13.85 6.57
N LYS A 6 2.81 -14.85 6.28
CA LYS A 6 2.37 -16.17 5.85
C LYS A 6 1.48 -16.85 6.90
N SER A 7 1.87 -16.79 8.16
CA SER A 7 1.10 -17.40 9.25
C SER A 7 -0.16 -16.62 9.61
N SER A 8 -0.12 -15.30 9.55
CA SER A 8 -1.23 -14.44 9.98
C SER A 8 -2.26 -14.19 8.88
N VAL A 9 -1.83 -14.16 7.61
CA VAL A 9 -2.70 -13.93 6.44
C VAL A 9 -2.41 -14.98 5.36
N PRO A 10 -2.85 -16.25 5.55
CA PRO A 10 -2.59 -17.33 4.59
C PRO A 10 -3.08 -17.03 3.17
N GLN A 11 -4.14 -16.23 3.04
CA GLN A 11 -4.67 -15.80 1.74
C GLN A 11 -3.66 -15.01 0.91
N LEU A 12 -2.76 -14.28 1.56
CA LEU A 12 -1.71 -13.55 0.87
C LEU A 12 -0.67 -14.51 0.24
N GLU A 13 -0.37 -15.62 0.92
CA GLU A 13 0.49 -16.66 0.37
C GLU A 13 -0.20 -17.42 -0.78
N LEU A 14 -1.47 -17.73 -0.62
CA LEU A 14 -2.26 -18.35 -1.69
C LEU A 14 -2.33 -17.44 -2.92
N TYR A 15 -2.52 -16.12 -2.71
CA TYR A 15 -2.47 -15.15 -3.79
C TYR A 15 -1.09 -15.11 -4.46
N ARG A 16 0.00 -15.12 -3.68
CA ARG A 16 1.37 -15.18 -4.20
C ARG A 16 1.60 -16.41 -5.09
N SER A 17 1.13 -17.58 -4.67
CA SER A 17 1.32 -18.81 -5.44
C SER A 17 0.69 -18.75 -6.83
N LYS A 18 -0.41 -18.01 -6.99
CA LYS A 18 -1.04 -17.76 -8.30
C LYS A 18 -0.22 -16.85 -9.21
N LEU A 19 0.71 -16.06 -8.66
CA LEU A 19 1.55 -15.13 -9.41
C LEU A 19 2.85 -15.77 -9.92
N LEU A 20 3.19 -16.97 -9.46
CA LEU A 20 4.45 -17.63 -9.81
C LEU A 20 4.45 -18.03 -11.30
N GLY A 21 5.41 -17.47 -12.05
CA GLY A 21 5.58 -17.78 -13.47
C GLY A 21 4.50 -17.23 -14.40
N VAL A 22 3.60 -16.39 -13.89
CA VAL A 22 2.49 -15.82 -14.66
C VAL A 22 2.71 -14.32 -14.88
N ASP A 23 2.56 -13.84 -16.11
CA ASP A 23 2.31 -12.45 -16.41
C ASP A 23 0.83 -12.29 -16.78
N ASP A 24 0.04 -11.77 -15.84
CA ASP A 24 -1.40 -11.60 -15.98
C ASP A 24 -1.81 -10.28 -16.65
N GLY A 25 -0.84 -9.51 -17.15
CA GLY A 25 -1.11 -8.20 -17.76
C GLY A 25 -1.59 -7.10 -16.80
N MET A 26 -1.66 -7.37 -15.50
CA MET A 26 -2.12 -6.41 -14.49
C MET A 26 -0.96 -5.58 -13.93
N SER A 27 -1.28 -4.44 -13.33
CA SER A 27 -0.33 -3.57 -12.61
C SER A 27 -0.56 -3.67 -11.09
N PRO A 28 0.49 -3.71 -10.26
CA PRO A 28 1.93 -3.84 -10.56
C PRO A 28 2.30 -5.17 -11.19
N HIS A 29 3.48 -5.26 -11.80
CA HIS A 29 4.00 -6.53 -12.29
C HIS A 29 4.02 -7.59 -11.17
N PRO A 30 3.68 -8.86 -11.42
CA PRO A 30 3.62 -9.91 -10.38
C PRO A 30 4.85 -9.99 -9.48
N ALA A 31 6.05 -9.78 -10.03
CA ALA A 31 7.30 -9.83 -9.28
C ALA A 31 7.43 -8.79 -8.14
N VAL A 32 6.74 -7.66 -8.26
CA VAL A 32 6.78 -6.57 -7.25
C VAL A 32 5.47 -6.34 -6.52
N ARG A 33 4.40 -6.99 -6.95
CA ARG A 33 3.02 -6.75 -6.48
C ARG A 33 2.85 -6.88 -4.96
N LEU A 34 3.59 -7.77 -4.33
CA LEU A 34 3.55 -8.01 -2.88
C LEU A 34 4.77 -7.46 -2.13
N ARG A 35 5.55 -6.56 -2.75
CA ARG A 35 6.78 -5.99 -2.19
C ARG A 35 6.55 -5.37 -0.80
N ALA A 36 5.42 -4.72 -0.57
CA ALA A 36 5.11 -4.12 0.72
C ALA A 36 5.13 -5.15 1.86
N TYR A 37 4.69 -6.37 1.59
CA TYR A 37 4.66 -7.46 2.57
C TYR A 37 5.96 -8.26 2.64
N ASP A 38 6.88 -8.04 1.69
CA ASP A 38 8.18 -8.72 1.67
C ASP A 38 9.25 -7.96 2.46
N ASN A 39 9.05 -6.67 2.67
CA ASN A 39 10.10 -5.79 3.20
C ASN A 39 9.86 -5.33 4.65
N ILE A 40 8.77 -5.74 5.28
CA ILE A 40 8.50 -5.41 6.69
C ILE A 40 7.90 -6.59 7.43
N LEU A 41 8.38 -6.85 8.65
CA LEU A 41 7.74 -7.80 9.57
C LEU A 41 6.43 -7.20 10.10
N MET A 42 5.37 -8.01 10.20
CA MET A 42 4.07 -7.54 10.70
C MET A 42 4.19 -6.88 12.08
N LYS A 43 5.03 -7.42 12.97
CA LYS A 43 5.28 -6.87 14.32
C LYS A 43 5.93 -5.48 14.30
N ASN A 44 6.64 -5.13 13.22
CA ASN A 44 7.35 -3.86 13.07
C ASN A 44 6.45 -2.76 12.46
N VAL A 45 5.26 -3.12 11.96
CA VAL A 45 4.31 -2.15 11.42
C VAL A 45 3.79 -1.27 12.54
N LYS A 46 3.92 0.04 12.37
CA LYS A 46 3.43 1.08 13.28
C LYS A 46 2.34 1.93 12.65
N VAL A 47 2.52 2.25 11.36
CA VAL A 47 1.60 3.09 10.60
C VAL A 47 1.24 2.39 9.30
N ILE A 48 -0.04 2.36 8.97
CA ILE A 48 -0.54 1.85 7.70
C ILE A 48 -1.03 3.04 6.87
N LEU A 49 -0.45 3.22 5.68
CA LEU A 49 -0.93 4.19 4.69
C LEU A 49 -1.73 3.44 3.64
N LEU A 50 -3.03 3.63 3.61
CA LEU A 50 -3.92 2.92 2.71
C LEU A 50 -4.44 3.84 1.60
N GLY A 51 -4.00 3.57 0.37
CA GLY A 51 -4.52 4.17 -0.85
C GLY A 51 -5.61 3.32 -1.50
N TRP A 52 -6.07 3.74 -2.67
CA TRP A 52 -7.11 3.03 -3.42
C TRP A 52 -6.54 1.93 -4.33
N ASN A 53 -5.89 2.32 -5.43
CA ASN A 53 -5.32 1.43 -6.43
C ASN A 53 -3.82 1.68 -6.60
N PRO A 54 -3.06 0.66 -6.99
CA PRO A 54 -1.69 0.88 -7.44
C PRO A 54 -1.67 1.69 -8.75
N ASN A 55 -0.49 2.22 -9.09
CA ASN A 55 -0.31 2.92 -10.36
C ASN A 55 -0.65 2.00 -11.55
N LYS A 56 -1.42 2.51 -12.51
CA LYS A 56 -1.84 1.74 -13.70
C LYS A 56 -0.67 1.41 -14.63
N ASP A 57 0.37 2.24 -14.65
CA ASP A 57 1.55 2.00 -15.46
C ASP A 57 2.50 1.04 -14.74
N ARG A 58 2.64 -0.17 -15.28
CA ARG A 58 3.49 -1.23 -14.73
C ARG A 58 4.98 -0.83 -14.61
N LYS A 59 5.45 0.08 -15.47
CA LYS A 59 6.83 0.58 -15.43
C LYS A 59 7.04 1.51 -14.24
N LYS A 60 5.97 2.12 -13.75
CA LYS A 60 5.97 3.07 -12.64
C LYS A 60 5.59 2.43 -11.31
N ALA A 61 4.73 1.43 -11.33
CA ALA A 61 4.25 0.74 -10.13
C ALA A 61 5.34 -0.11 -9.47
N THR A 62 5.56 0.09 -8.18
CA THR A 62 6.67 -0.51 -7.42
C THR A 62 6.22 -1.58 -6.41
N GLY A 63 4.92 -1.72 -6.20
CA GLY A 63 4.33 -2.56 -5.15
C GLY A 63 4.15 -1.86 -3.79
N TYR A 64 4.57 -0.60 -3.68
CA TYR A 64 4.19 0.29 -2.60
C TYR A 64 3.12 1.28 -3.08
N ALA A 65 2.15 1.57 -2.21
CA ALA A 65 1.22 2.67 -2.45
C ALA A 65 1.98 4.00 -2.47
N PHE A 66 1.55 4.90 -3.35
CA PHE A 66 2.10 6.27 -3.52
C PHE A 66 3.53 6.34 -4.07
N GLU A 67 4.33 5.29 -3.97
CA GLU A 67 5.67 5.23 -4.56
C GLU A 67 5.58 5.12 -6.09
N ILE A 68 6.55 5.73 -6.75
CA ILE A 68 6.75 5.59 -8.18
C ILE A 68 8.22 5.25 -8.46
N SER A 69 8.47 4.42 -9.48
CA SER A 69 9.84 4.02 -9.85
C SER A 69 10.75 5.22 -10.06
N GLU A 70 12.00 5.09 -9.63
CA GLU A 70 13.03 6.10 -9.90
C GLU A 70 13.20 6.34 -11.40
N GLY A 71 13.54 7.57 -11.77
CA GLY A 71 13.62 7.99 -13.17
C GLY A 71 12.33 8.53 -13.76
N TYR A 72 11.20 8.45 -13.04
CA TYR A 72 9.95 9.12 -13.37
C TYR A 72 9.70 10.33 -12.46
N ASN A 73 8.97 11.31 -12.99
CA ASN A 73 8.52 12.45 -12.19
C ASN A 73 7.57 11.97 -11.08
N LYS A 74 7.68 12.58 -9.90
CA LYS A 74 6.74 12.31 -8.79
C LYS A 74 5.30 12.51 -9.24
N THR A 75 4.43 11.61 -8.79
CA THR A 75 2.99 11.80 -8.95
C THR A 75 2.49 12.93 -8.06
N PRO A 76 1.35 13.57 -8.38
CA PRO A 76 0.74 14.57 -7.51
C PRO A 76 0.56 14.06 -6.07
N GLU A 77 0.15 12.80 -5.92
CA GLU A 77 -0.03 12.17 -4.62
C GLU A 77 1.26 12.12 -3.80
N LEU A 78 2.37 11.73 -4.44
CA LEU A 78 3.67 11.67 -3.76
C LEU A 78 4.19 13.06 -3.41
N VAL A 79 3.98 14.04 -4.29
CA VAL A 79 4.31 15.44 -4.03
C VAL A 79 3.53 15.97 -2.84
N THR A 80 2.22 15.72 -2.78
CA THR A 80 1.37 16.16 -1.68
C THR A 80 1.81 15.53 -0.34
N LEU A 81 2.10 14.22 -0.31
CA LEU A 81 2.60 13.56 0.89
C LEU A 81 3.94 14.14 1.35
N HIS A 82 4.85 14.43 0.41
CA HIS A 82 6.13 15.05 0.75
C HIS A 82 5.97 16.50 1.26
N ASN A 83 5.05 17.28 0.69
CA ASN A 83 4.73 18.63 1.17
C ASN A 83 4.20 18.58 2.61
N MET A 84 3.28 17.66 2.91
CA MET A 84 2.77 17.46 4.29
C MET A 84 3.91 17.21 5.29
N LEU A 85 4.90 16.38 4.91
CA LEU A 85 6.07 16.14 5.78
C LEU A 85 6.92 17.41 5.96
N VAL A 86 7.15 18.15 4.89
CA VAL A 86 7.92 19.42 4.95
C VAL A 86 7.22 20.41 5.86
N ASP A 87 5.91 20.56 5.73
CA ASP A 87 5.13 21.52 6.50
C ASP A 87 5.05 21.14 7.98
N ASP A 88 4.82 19.86 8.29
CA ASP A 88 4.64 19.40 9.66
C ASP A 88 5.97 19.22 10.40
N LEU A 89 6.97 18.64 9.76
CA LEU A 89 8.24 18.28 10.39
C LEU A 89 9.36 19.28 10.14
N ARG A 90 9.11 20.31 9.31
CA ARG A 90 10.13 21.29 8.89
C ARG A 90 11.39 20.65 8.32
N CYS A 91 11.24 19.48 7.68
CA CYS A 91 12.32 18.75 7.07
C CYS A 91 12.58 19.21 5.61
N LYS A 92 13.71 18.81 5.04
CA LYS A 92 13.96 19.07 3.62
C LYS A 92 13.05 18.21 2.76
N MET A 93 12.60 18.75 1.62
CA MET A 93 11.83 18.02 0.62
C MET A 93 12.57 16.74 0.19
N PRO A 94 11.96 15.56 0.33
CA PRO A 94 12.56 14.33 -0.16
C PRO A 94 12.77 14.38 -1.68
N VAL A 95 14.00 14.11 -2.10
CA VAL A 95 14.37 14.15 -3.53
C VAL A 95 13.89 12.89 -4.25
N ARG A 96 14.09 11.73 -3.64
CA ARG A 96 13.78 10.41 -4.22
C ARG A 96 12.30 10.10 -4.18
N ASN A 97 11.89 9.20 -5.08
CA ASN A 97 10.53 8.64 -5.12
C ASN A 97 10.35 7.47 -4.15
N ASN A 98 11.46 6.92 -3.65
CA ASN A 98 11.51 5.68 -2.88
C ASN A 98 10.99 5.85 -1.45
N LEU A 99 10.02 5.04 -1.05
CA LEU A 99 9.46 4.99 0.30
C LEU A 99 10.11 3.92 1.21
N GLN A 100 11.14 3.23 0.75
CA GLN A 100 11.85 2.25 1.57
C GLN A 100 12.32 2.79 2.93
N PRO A 101 12.82 4.05 3.05
CA PRO A 101 13.16 4.63 4.36
C PRO A 101 11.96 4.78 5.31
N TRP A 102 10.74 4.90 4.78
CA TRP A 102 9.52 4.93 5.60
C TRP A 102 9.17 3.52 6.09
N VAL A 103 9.32 2.52 5.21
CA VAL A 103 9.08 1.11 5.53
C VAL A 103 10.02 0.64 6.65
N GLU A 104 11.28 1.04 6.61
CA GLU A 104 12.29 0.76 7.65
C GLU A 104 11.93 1.36 9.01
N GLN A 105 11.18 2.45 9.02
CA GLN A 105 10.66 3.09 10.25
C GLN A 105 9.35 2.49 10.75
N GLY A 106 8.75 1.56 10.01
CA GLY A 106 7.51 0.89 10.39
C GLY A 106 6.27 1.37 9.65
N VAL A 107 6.41 2.10 8.53
CA VAL A 107 5.29 2.51 7.68
C VAL A 107 5.01 1.42 6.65
N LEU A 108 3.76 0.98 6.54
CA LEU A 108 3.28 0.02 5.54
C LEU A 108 2.42 0.75 4.49
N PRO A 109 2.98 1.13 3.31
CA PRO A 109 2.23 1.80 2.26
C PRO A 109 1.60 0.76 1.34
N ILE A 110 0.28 0.58 1.45
CA ILE A 110 -0.50 -0.40 0.71
C ILE A 110 -1.71 0.21 0.04
N THR A 111 -2.28 -0.49 -0.94
CA THR A 111 -3.51 -0.11 -1.62
C THR A 111 -4.64 -1.08 -1.30
N ARG A 112 -5.89 -0.58 -1.27
CA ARG A 112 -7.10 -1.37 -1.08
C ARG A 112 -7.18 -2.52 -2.07
N ASN A 113 -6.91 -2.26 -3.34
CA ASN A 113 -6.75 -3.28 -4.37
C ASN A 113 -5.27 -3.60 -4.56
N ILE A 114 -4.91 -4.89 -4.53
CA ILE A 114 -3.52 -5.35 -4.66
C ILE A 114 -3.01 -5.15 -6.10
N GLN A 115 -3.93 -5.15 -7.07
CA GLN A 115 -3.65 -4.98 -8.50
C GLN A 115 -4.70 -4.09 -9.15
N THR A 116 -4.41 -3.64 -10.37
CA THR A 116 -5.35 -2.89 -11.22
C THR A 116 -5.08 -3.20 -12.69
N TYR A 117 -6.00 -2.81 -13.58
CA TYR A 117 -5.78 -2.94 -15.02
C TYR A 117 -4.59 -2.09 -15.49
N TYR A 118 -3.73 -2.67 -16.31
CA TYR A 118 -2.66 -1.93 -16.97
C TYR A 118 -3.25 -1.07 -18.09
N SER A 119 -2.93 0.22 -18.09
CA SER A 119 -3.28 1.18 -19.17
C SER A 119 -4.77 1.30 -19.55
N THR A 120 -5.68 0.53 -18.99
CA THR A 120 -7.08 0.59 -19.39
C THR A 120 -7.85 1.64 -18.60
N ARG A 121 -8.93 2.16 -19.25
CA ARG A 121 -9.92 2.98 -18.57
C ARG A 121 -10.90 2.05 -17.85
N GLY A 122 -11.12 2.29 -16.59
CA GLY A 122 -12.09 1.53 -15.80
C GLY A 122 -11.69 1.44 -14.34
N LEU A 123 -12.70 1.20 -13.52
CA LEU A 123 -12.51 0.93 -12.11
C LEU A 123 -12.17 -0.55 -11.96
N TYR A 124 -11.06 -0.83 -11.31
CA TYR A 124 -10.75 -2.18 -10.87
C TYR A 124 -11.21 -2.32 -9.43
N ASP A 125 -12.02 -3.33 -9.18
CA ASP A 125 -12.43 -3.71 -7.84
C ASP A 125 -12.43 -5.25 -7.76
N SER A 126 -11.72 -5.80 -6.78
CA SER A 126 -11.50 -7.23 -6.66
C SER A 126 -11.95 -7.74 -5.29
N GLN A 127 -12.91 -8.66 -5.31
CA GLN A 127 -13.38 -9.33 -4.10
C GLN A 127 -12.24 -10.07 -3.39
N GLU A 128 -11.30 -10.66 -4.15
CA GLU A 128 -10.13 -11.32 -3.58
C GLU A 128 -9.23 -10.32 -2.85
N SER A 129 -8.93 -9.16 -3.48
CA SER A 129 -8.18 -8.08 -2.84
C SER A 129 -8.87 -7.59 -1.56
N HIS A 130 -10.19 -7.43 -1.59
CA HIS A 130 -10.96 -7.01 -0.41
C HIS A 130 -10.84 -8.02 0.72
N THR A 131 -11.01 -9.31 0.44
CA THR A 131 -10.91 -10.36 1.45
C THR A 131 -9.53 -10.39 2.09
N ILE A 132 -8.48 -10.29 1.28
CA ILE A 132 -7.09 -10.23 1.78
C ILE A 132 -6.89 -8.98 2.63
N MET A 133 -7.33 -7.82 2.15
CA MET A 133 -7.15 -6.54 2.83
C MET A 133 -7.88 -6.50 4.17
N HIS A 134 -9.12 -6.99 4.23
CA HIS A 134 -9.85 -7.14 5.50
C HIS A 134 -9.06 -7.95 6.52
N ARG A 135 -8.49 -9.08 6.11
CA ARG A 135 -7.69 -9.93 7.01
C ARG A 135 -6.39 -9.24 7.44
N ILE A 136 -5.71 -8.54 6.53
CA ILE A 136 -4.51 -7.75 6.86
C ILE A 136 -4.85 -6.71 7.93
N LEU A 137 -5.88 -5.91 7.70
CA LEU A 137 -6.27 -4.83 8.62
C LEU A 137 -6.69 -5.37 9.98
N ARG A 138 -7.49 -6.44 10.03
CA ARG A 138 -7.89 -7.07 11.30
C ARG A 138 -6.70 -7.65 12.08
N ASN A 139 -5.72 -8.24 11.41
CA ASN A 139 -4.50 -8.74 12.07
C ASN A 139 -3.59 -7.62 12.56
N LEU A 140 -3.63 -6.45 11.91
CA LEU A 140 -2.88 -5.28 12.31
C LEU A 140 -3.61 -4.43 13.36
N ASP A 141 -4.91 -4.63 13.59
CA ASP A 141 -5.72 -3.79 14.48
C ASP A 141 -5.32 -3.95 15.95
N THR A 142 -4.48 -3.05 16.39
CA THR A 142 -3.98 -2.96 17.78
C THR A 142 -3.92 -1.49 18.22
N SER A 143 -4.01 -1.26 19.53
CA SER A 143 -4.05 0.10 20.10
C SER A 143 -2.79 0.95 19.89
N TYR A 144 -1.68 0.33 19.50
CA TYR A 144 -0.41 1.03 19.25
C TYR A 144 -0.12 1.31 17.76
N ARG A 145 -1.09 1.04 16.87
CA ARG A 145 -0.95 1.30 15.43
C ARG A 145 -1.88 2.40 14.95
N ALA A 146 -1.41 3.15 13.96
CA ALA A 146 -2.19 4.15 13.27
C ALA A 146 -2.53 3.69 11.84
N PHE A 147 -3.76 3.96 11.42
CA PHE A 147 -4.29 3.62 10.10
C PHE A 147 -4.73 4.91 9.42
N VAL A 148 -4.05 5.27 8.34
CA VAL A 148 -4.35 6.46 7.55
C VAL A 148 -4.99 6.02 6.23
N PHE A 149 -6.25 6.39 6.05
CA PHE A 149 -7.07 6.05 4.87
C PHE A 149 -7.17 7.27 3.96
N PHE A 150 -6.67 7.14 2.73
CA PHE A 150 -6.70 8.21 1.75
C PHE A 150 -7.87 8.04 0.76
N GLY A 151 -8.83 8.96 0.83
CA GLY A 151 -9.98 9.04 -0.05
C GLY A 151 -11.13 8.09 0.31
N ALA A 152 -12.29 8.32 -0.30
CA ALA A 152 -13.53 7.61 0.01
C ALA A 152 -13.46 6.09 -0.20
N SER A 153 -12.70 5.61 -1.19
CA SER A 153 -12.58 4.17 -1.45
C SER A 153 -11.80 3.44 -0.37
N ALA A 154 -10.68 4.01 0.08
CA ALA A 154 -9.87 3.43 1.14
C ALA A 154 -10.59 3.53 2.50
N SER A 155 -11.28 4.64 2.77
CA SER A 155 -11.98 4.89 4.04
C SER A 155 -13.11 3.90 4.33
N LYS A 156 -13.68 3.25 3.31
CA LYS A 156 -14.66 2.17 3.51
C LYS A 156 -14.10 1.00 4.33
N LEU A 157 -12.80 0.82 4.34
CA LEU A 157 -12.13 -0.22 5.13
C LEU A 157 -11.85 0.20 6.58
N SER A 158 -12.12 1.45 6.96
CA SER A 158 -11.95 1.90 8.35
C SER A 158 -12.84 1.16 9.35
N VAL A 159 -13.92 0.54 8.89
CA VAL A 159 -14.78 -0.35 9.68
C VAL A 159 -14.06 -1.63 10.16
N CYS A 160 -12.92 -1.96 9.55
CA CYS A 160 -12.10 -3.10 9.98
C CYS A 160 -11.29 -2.81 11.25
N ILE A 161 -11.19 -1.55 11.65
CA ILE A 161 -10.35 -1.10 12.76
C ILE A 161 -11.22 -0.74 13.94
N ASP A 162 -11.02 -1.41 15.06
CA ASP A 162 -11.76 -1.19 16.31
C ASP A 162 -10.83 -0.61 17.40
N ARG A 163 -9.53 -0.97 17.38
CA ARG A 163 -8.56 -0.69 18.45
C ARG A 163 -7.52 0.36 18.08
N GLY A 164 -7.07 0.34 16.82
CA GLY A 164 -6.05 1.25 16.32
C GLY A 164 -6.55 2.68 16.10
N LEU A 165 -5.63 3.63 16.07
CA LEU A 165 -5.96 5.03 15.72
C LEU A 165 -6.38 5.10 14.24
N LYS A 166 -7.57 5.62 13.97
CA LYS A 166 -8.09 5.83 12.62
C LYS A 166 -7.98 7.28 12.19
N ILE A 167 -7.36 7.52 11.05
CA ILE A 167 -7.26 8.84 10.43
C ILE A 167 -7.78 8.71 9.00
N VAL A 168 -8.79 9.50 8.65
CA VAL A 168 -9.35 9.55 7.28
C VAL A 168 -9.01 10.89 6.68
N LEU A 169 -8.31 10.86 5.55
CA LEU A 169 -7.88 12.05 4.82
C LEU A 169 -8.47 12.06 3.41
N PRO A 170 -8.64 13.23 2.78
CA PRO A 170 -8.92 13.30 1.37
C PRO A 170 -7.83 12.58 0.56
N TYR A 171 -8.14 12.20 -0.68
CA TYR A 171 -7.11 11.63 -1.55
C TYR A 171 -6.06 12.70 -1.85
N PRO A 172 -4.76 12.41 -1.74
CA PRO A 172 -3.70 13.38 -1.94
C PRO A 172 -3.54 13.69 -3.43
N THR A 173 -4.06 14.80 -3.89
CA THR A 173 -4.00 15.27 -5.29
C THR A 173 -3.39 16.66 -5.36
#